data_2fbc99de9f6d8199d12037db1b37f648
#
_entry.id   2fbc99de9f6d8199d12037db1b37f648
#
_cell.length_a   1.000
_cell.length_b   1.000
_cell.length_c   1.000
_cell.angle_alpha   90.00
_cell.angle_beta   90.00
_cell.angle_gamma   90.00
#
_symmetry.space_group_name_H-M   'P 1'
#
loop_
_entity.id
_entity.type
_entity.pdbx_description
1 polymer ?
#
loop_
_entity_poly.entity_id
_entity_poly.type
_entity_poly.pdbx_seq_one_letter_code
_entity_poly.pdbx_strand_id
1 'polypeptide(L)'
;MALTAALFVSQLDAQTLAFDVASVRQSKSDAPPSSNFPLGPGDVYTPNGGYFTAANWPLFIYIAFAWKIQGNQAEALRSQLPKWVVEDRFDIQARAEGNPTKDEMRLMMRSLLADRFKLAIHSETREVPVFGLVLAKAGRPGPQLRQHIEDAPCSTEPAKPGGPSPRLDIEGGFPALCGGILGLPPKEPGHIRLGARNAKMSLIAEGLGVMGRLGRPVVDRTGLTGAFDFVIEFTPEFPNATPQVNNPEPAAPSLPFLDALREQLGLKVESQKGSVDVLVADHVERPSEN
;
A
#
# COMPACT_ATOMS: atom_id res chain seq x y z
N MET A 1 -61.66 -23.27 -4.29
CA MET A 1 -60.98 -22.05 -4.71
C MET A 1 -59.65 -21.93 -3.94
N ALA A 2 -58.56 -22.25 -4.55
CA ALA A 2 -57.22 -22.16 -3.95
C ALA A 2 -56.54 -20.90 -4.48
N LEU A 3 -56.24 -19.96 -3.61
CA LEU A 3 -55.51 -18.72 -3.95
C LEU A 3 -54.00 -19.02 -3.89
N THR A 4 -53.38 -19.05 -5.04
CA THR A 4 -51.91 -19.13 -5.16
C THR A 4 -51.34 -17.70 -5.02
N ALA A 5 -50.69 -17.42 -3.91
CA ALA A 5 -49.95 -16.17 -3.71
C ALA A 5 -48.57 -16.32 -4.40
N ALA A 6 -48.34 -15.57 -5.45
CA ALA A 6 -47.03 -15.44 -6.09
C ALA A 6 -46.17 -14.49 -5.26
N LEU A 7 -45.11 -15.01 -4.62
CA LEU A 7 -44.06 -14.24 -4.00
C LEU A 7 -43.18 -13.64 -5.09
N PHE A 8 -43.30 -12.33 -5.33
CA PHE A 8 -42.32 -11.56 -6.10
C PHE A 8 -41.08 -11.35 -5.20
N VAL A 9 -40.03 -12.11 -5.46
CA VAL A 9 -38.70 -11.82 -4.91
C VAL A 9 -38.12 -10.69 -5.75
N SER A 10 -38.16 -9.47 -5.21
CA SER A 10 -37.42 -8.34 -5.77
C SER A 10 -35.92 -8.64 -5.59
N GLN A 11 -35.26 -8.97 -6.68
CA GLN A 11 -33.81 -8.93 -6.72
C GLN A 11 -33.40 -7.46 -6.56
N LEU A 12 -32.88 -7.08 -5.38
CA LEU A 12 -32.09 -5.89 -5.25
C LEU A 12 -30.82 -6.11 -6.07
N ASP A 13 -30.77 -5.56 -7.27
CA ASP A 13 -29.50 -5.34 -7.96
C ASP A 13 -28.63 -4.47 -7.04
N ALA A 14 -27.60 -5.07 -6.48
CA ALA A 14 -26.56 -4.30 -5.83
C ALA A 14 -25.97 -3.38 -6.89
N GLN A 15 -26.33 -2.11 -6.86
CA GLN A 15 -25.80 -1.11 -7.79
C GLN A 15 -24.26 -1.13 -7.65
N THR A 16 -23.60 -1.63 -8.67
CA THR A 16 -22.14 -1.57 -8.77
C THR A 16 -21.75 -0.10 -8.88
N LEU A 17 -21.01 0.39 -7.89
CA LEU A 17 -20.49 1.75 -7.90
C LEU A 17 -19.65 1.96 -9.17
N ALA A 18 -19.99 2.96 -9.97
CA ALA A 18 -19.31 3.32 -11.20
C ALA A 18 -19.14 4.84 -11.29
N PHE A 19 -18.19 5.30 -12.08
CA PHE A 19 -18.11 6.71 -12.46
C PHE A 19 -19.24 7.06 -13.42
N ASP A 20 -19.79 8.26 -13.29
CA ASP A 20 -20.84 8.77 -14.19
C ASP A 20 -20.32 8.92 -15.62
N VAL A 21 -19.09 9.42 -15.73
CA VAL A 21 -18.37 9.58 -16.99
C VAL A 21 -16.91 9.21 -16.79
N ALA A 22 -16.35 8.45 -17.72
CA ALA A 22 -14.94 8.11 -17.69
C ALA A 22 -14.35 8.02 -19.12
N SER A 23 -13.12 8.50 -19.26
CA SER A 23 -12.29 8.37 -20.46
C SER A 23 -10.99 7.67 -20.10
N VAL A 24 -10.60 6.70 -20.92
CA VAL A 24 -9.35 5.96 -20.82
C VAL A 24 -8.63 6.07 -22.14
N ARG A 25 -7.37 6.50 -22.13
CA ARG A 25 -6.55 6.63 -23.33
C ARG A 25 -5.16 6.08 -23.06
N GLN A 26 -4.55 5.44 -24.07
CA GLN A 26 -3.14 5.12 -23.99
C GLN A 26 -2.34 6.43 -24.00
N SER A 27 -1.45 6.60 -23.02
CA SER A 27 -0.61 7.79 -22.92
C SER A 27 0.51 7.74 -23.96
N LYS A 28 0.76 8.88 -24.57
CA LYS A 28 1.89 9.11 -25.51
C LYS A 28 2.86 10.13 -24.95
N SER A 29 2.75 10.47 -23.66
CA SER A 29 3.54 11.50 -23.00
C SER A 29 4.79 10.93 -22.37
N ASP A 30 5.90 11.65 -22.48
CA ASP A 30 7.15 11.39 -21.75
C ASP A 30 7.19 12.12 -20.38
N ALA A 31 6.12 12.86 -20.04
CA ALA A 31 6.05 13.57 -18.77
C ALA A 31 6.01 12.59 -17.58
N PRO A 32 6.49 13.01 -16.40
CA PRO A 32 6.34 12.20 -15.19
C PRO A 32 4.88 11.86 -14.91
N PRO A 33 4.60 10.67 -14.34
CA PRO A 33 3.25 10.31 -13.92
C PRO A 33 2.67 11.31 -12.92
N SER A 34 1.40 11.64 -13.07
CA SER A 34 0.70 12.59 -12.20
C SER A 34 -0.72 12.12 -11.88
N SER A 35 -1.24 12.55 -10.73
CA SER A 35 -2.63 12.31 -10.35
C SER A 35 -3.11 13.38 -9.39
N ASN A 36 -4.39 13.76 -9.48
CA ASN A 36 -5.04 14.62 -8.50
C ASN A 36 -5.60 13.85 -7.29
N PHE A 37 -5.46 12.54 -7.29
CA PHE A 37 -5.94 11.64 -6.25
C PHE A 37 -4.86 10.63 -5.86
N PRO A 38 -4.64 10.34 -4.56
CA PRO A 38 -3.56 9.46 -4.13
C PRO A 38 -3.83 8.01 -4.51
N LEU A 39 -3.01 7.44 -5.41
CA LEU A 39 -3.14 6.07 -5.91
C LEU A 39 -2.50 5.02 -4.98
N GLY A 40 -1.90 5.44 -3.89
CA GLY A 40 -1.30 4.51 -2.92
C GLY A 40 -2.35 3.71 -2.12
N PRO A 41 -1.92 2.62 -1.46
CA PRO A 41 -2.79 1.71 -0.71
C PRO A 41 -3.35 2.30 0.58
N GLY A 42 -2.76 3.35 1.13
CA GLY A 42 -3.23 4.03 2.34
C GLY A 42 -4.62 4.65 2.16
N ASP A 43 -5.30 4.96 3.26
CA ASP A 43 -6.69 5.48 3.23
C ASP A 43 -6.77 7.01 3.24
N VAL A 44 -5.63 7.67 3.40
CA VAL A 44 -5.54 9.13 3.42
C VAL A 44 -5.81 9.71 2.03
N TYR A 45 -6.71 10.69 1.94
CA TYR A 45 -7.01 11.44 0.73
C TYR A 45 -7.64 12.79 1.08
N THR A 46 -7.66 13.71 0.12
CA THR A 46 -8.40 14.96 0.22
C THR A 46 -9.61 14.88 -0.71
N PRO A 47 -10.83 15.18 -0.23
CA PRO A 47 -12.02 15.23 -1.08
C PRO A 47 -11.81 16.20 -2.25
N ASN A 48 -12.19 15.77 -3.45
CA ASN A 48 -11.93 16.51 -4.69
C ASN A 48 -13.17 16.71 -5.56
N GLY A 49 -14.38 16.60 -4.99
CA GLY A 49 -15.64 16.76 -5.70
C GLY A 49 -15.94 15.62 -6.68
N GLY A 50 -15.40 14.43 -6.45
CA GLY A 50 -15.60 13.27 -7.32
C GLY A 50 -14.83 13.33 -8.65
N TYR A 51 -13.94 14.31 -8.84
CA TYR A 51 -13.17 14.45 -10.06
C TYR A 51 -11.83 13.70 -9.95
N PHE A 52 -11.66 12.66 -10.77
CA PHE A 52 -10.46 11.84 -10.82
C PHE A 52 -9.69 12.10 -12.11
N THR A 53 -8.42 12.45 -11.99
CA THR A 53 -7.47 12.52 -13.12
C THR A 53 -6.17 11.86 -12.75
N ALA A 54 -5.69 11.01 -13.63
CA ALA A 54 -4.36 10.43 -13.53
C ALA A 54 -3.78 10.28 -14.93
N ALA A 55 -2.54 10.69 -15.13
CA ALA A 55 -1.86 10.69 -16.41
C ALA A 55 -0.55 9.92 -16.35
N ASN A 56 -0.26 9.23 -17.42
CA ASN A 56 1.01 8.54 -17.68
C ASN A 56 1.38 7.43 -16.65
N TRP A 57 0.36 6.79 -16.05
CA TRP A 57 0.56 5.66 -15.15
C TRP A 57 0.42 4.31 -15.87
N PRO A 58 1.24 3.29 -15.52
CA PRO A 58 1.00 1.91 -15.95
C PRO A 58 -0.36 1.41 -15.47
N LEU A 59 -1.01 0.55 -16.26
CA LEU A 59 -2.31 -0.04 -15.86
C LEU A 59 -2.23 -0.74 -14.51
N PHE A 60 -1.10 -1.38 -14.20
CA PHE A 60 -0.85 -2.03 -12.93
C PHE A 60 -1.08 -1.11 -11.71
N ILE A 61 -0.75 0.18 -11.81
CA ILE A 61 -0.94 1.13 -10.70
C ILE A 61 -2.43 1.38 -10.42
N TYR A 62 -3.25 1.45 -11.45
CA TYR A 62 -4.71 1.56 -11.29
C TYR A 62 -5.31 0.27 -10.69
N ILE A 63 -4.78 -0.90 -11.09
CA ILE A 63 -5.14 -2.18 -10.49
C ILE A 63 -4.74 -2.20 -9.01
N ALA A 64 -3.50 -1.83 -8.70
CA ALA A 64 -3.00 -1.78 -7.33
C ALA A 64 -3.81 -0.83 -6.45
N PHE A 65 -4.20 0.33 -6.97
CA PHE A 65 -5.10 1.26 -6.30
C PHE A 65 -6.48 0.63 -6.03
N ALA A 66 -7.10 0.05 -7.07
CA ALA A 66 -8.46 -0.48 -7.02
C ALA A 66 -8.61 -1.65 -6.02
N TRP A 67 -7.62 -2.51 -5.89
CA TRP A 67 -7.62 -3.64 -4.95
C TRP A 67 -6.78 -3.40 -3.69
N LYS A 68 -6.27 -2.18 -3.48
CA LYS A 68 -5.47 -1.82 -2.29
C LYS A 68 -4.25 -2.73 -2.13
N ILE A 69 -3.65 -3.10 -3.25
CA ILE A 69 -2.55 -4.06 -3.31
C ILE A 69 -1.26 -3.42 -2.82
N GLN A 70 -0.53 -4.14 -2.01
CA GLN A 70 0.78 -3.70 -1.55
C GLN A 70 1.73 -4.90 -1.35
N GLY A 71 3.00 -4.58 -1.29
CA GLY A 71 4.03 -5.53 -0.92
C GLY A 71 4.13 -6.76 -1.82
N ASN A 72 4.19 -7.91 -1.19
CA ASN A 72 4.36 -9.20 -1.86
C ASN A 72 3.17 -9.58 -2.75
N GLN A 73 1.96 -9.08 -2.45
CA GLN A 73 0.78 -9.28 -3.30
C GLN A 73 0.97 -8.61 -4.65
N ALA A 74 1.60 -7.44 -4.68
CA ALA A 74 1.87 -6.71 -5.92
C ALA A 74 2.77 -7.52 -6.87
N GLU A 75 3.82 -8.13 -6.34
CA GLU A 75 4.73 -8.97 -7.14
C GLU A 75 4.04 -10.24 -7.63
N ALA A 76 3.30 -10.91 -6.73
CA ALA A 76 2.54 -12.11 -7.06
C ALA A 76 1.49 -11.87 -8.15
N LEU A 77 0.76 -10.74 -8.11
CA LEU A 77 -0.21 -10.40 -9.15
C LEU A 77 0.50 -9.96 -10.45
N ARG A 78 1.57 -9.18 -10.34
CA ARG A 78 2.33 -8.71 -11.51
C ARG A 78 2.86 -9.86 -12.35
N SER A 79 3.31 -10.94 -11.72
CA SER A 79 3.81 -12.13 -12.42
C SER A 79 2.74 -12.90 -13.21
N GLN A 80 1.45 -12.68 -12.92
CA GLN A 80 0.33 -13.31 -13.62
C GLN A 80 -0.16 -12.48 -14.81
N LEU A 81 0.19 -11.19 -14.86
CA LEU A 81 -0.32 -10.26 -15.85
C LEU A 81 0.59 -10.15 -17.08
N PRO A 82 0.05 -9.89 -18.27
CA PRO A 82 0.84 -9.62 -19.46
C PRO A 82 1.76 -8.41 -19.26
N LYS A 83 2.94 -8.42 -19.87
CA LYS A 83 3.94 -7.36 -19.73
C LYS A 83 3.40 -5.94 -19.99
N TRP A 84 2.52 -5.81 -20.98
CA TRP A 84 1.96 -4.51 -21.36
C TRP A 84 1.19 -3.84 -20.20
N VAL A 85 0.64 -4.60 -19.25
CA VAL A 85 -0.03 -4.05 -18.06
C VAL A 85 0.92 -3.23 -17.19
N VAL A 86 2.19 -3.56 -17.22
CA VAL A 86 3.25 -2.88 -16.47
C VAL A 86 4.01 -1.85 -17.32
N GLU A 87 4.09 -2.09 -18.63
CA GLU A 87 4.88 -1.29 -19.56
C GLU A 87 4.06 -0.16 -20.19
N ASP A 88 2.85 -0.47 -20.67
CA ASP A 88 2.00 0.52 -21.34
C ASP A 88 1.39 1.48 -20.30
N ARG A 89 1.33 2.75 -20.68
CA ARG A 89 0.83 3.82 -19.81
C ARG A 89 -0.50 4.33 -20.31
N PHE A 90 -1.33 4.74 -19.35
CA PHE A 90 -2.69 5.18 -19.62
C PHE A 90 -3.00 6.48 -18.87
N ASP A 91 -3.82 7.30 -19.51
CA ASP A 91 -4.45 8.49 -18.92
C ASP A 91 -5.91 8.14 -18.61
N ILE A 92 -6.33 8.38 -17.38
CA ILE A 92 -7.72 8.19 -16.95
C ILE A 92 -8.26 9.51 -16.43
N GLN A 93 -9.41 9.92 -16.97
CA GLN A 93 -10.20 11.02 -16.47
C GLN A 93 -11.61 10.49 -16.18
N ALA A 94 -12.10 10.73 -14.96
CA ALA A 94 -13.40 10.24 -14.57
C ALA A 94 -14.09 11.21 -13.61
N ARG A 95 -15.40 11.12 -13.53
CA ARG A 95 -16.21 11.90 -12.61
C ARG A 95 -17.23 11.02 -11.93
N ALA A 96 -17.37 11.23 -10.63
CA ALA A 96 -18.42 10.65 -9.81
C ALA A 96 -19.22 11.78 -9.17
N GLU A 97 -20.45 11.51 -8.78
CA GLU A 97 -21.29 12.44 -8.05
C GLU A 97 -20.76 12.66 -6.62
N GLY A 98 -20.84 13.89 -6.13
CA GLY A 98 -20.53 14.28 -4.76
C GLY A 98 -19.03 14.18 -4.41
N ASN A 99 -18.74 13.70 -3.20
CA ASN A 99 -17.41 13.51 -2.65
C ASN A 99 -17.22 12.06 -2.21
N PRO A 100 -17.01 11.13 -3.13
CA PRO A 100 -16.82 9.73 -2.79
C PRO A 100 -15.60 9.53 -1.90
N THR A 101 -15.73 8.59 -0.98
CA THR A 101 -14.62 8.12 -0.16
C THR A 101 -13.56 7.44 -1.03
N LYS A 102 -12.37 7.25 -0.47
CA LYS A 102 -11.30 6.56 -1.20
C LYS A 102 -11.67 5.11 -1.54
N ASP A 103 -12.43 4.44 -0.67
CA ASP A 103 -12.90 3.08 -0.93
C ASP A 103 -13.99 3.04 -2.02
N GLU A 104 -14.88 4.01 -2.06
CA GLU A 104 -15.84 4.16 -3.17
C GLU A 104 -15.12 4.45 -4.49
N MET A 105 -14.09 5.31 -4.49
CA MET A 105 -13.26 5.55 -5.68
C MET A 105 -12.55 4.28 -6.15
N ARG A 106 -12.09 3.42 -5.24
CA ARG A 106 -11.52 2.10 -5.55
C ARG A 106 -12.54 1.18 -6.21
N LEU A 107 -13.76 1.14 -5.68
CA LEU A 107 -14.84 0.32 -6.25
C LEU A 107 -15.23 0.81 -7.64
N MET A 108 -15.38 2.12 -7.83
CA MET A 108 -15.62 2.71 -9.15
C MET A 108 -14.49 2.44 -10.13
N MET A 109 -13.23 2.45 -9.67
CA MET A 109 -12.09 2.08 -10.49
C MET A 109 -12.15 0.60 -10.89
N ARG A 110 -12.56 -0.33 -10.00
CA ARG A 110 -12.77 -1.74 -10.37
C ARG A 110 -13.77 -1.88 -11.49
N SER A 111 -14.91 -1.19 -11.39
CA SER A 111 -15.94 -1.18 -12.43
C SER A 111 -15.41 -0.65 -13.77
N LEU A 112 -14.65 0.44 -13.73
CA LEU A 112 -13.99 1.01 -14.92
C LEU A 112 -13.01 0.04 -15.56
N LEU A 113 -12.18 -0.62 -14.76
CA LEU A 113 -11.19 -1.57 -15.25
C LEU A 113 -11.86 -2.84 -15.83
N ALA A 114 -12.95 -3.31 -15.21
CA ALA A 114 -13.74 -4.42 -15.74
C ALA A 114 -14.40 -4.05 -17.07
N ASP A 115 -14.94 -2.84 -17.20
CA ASP A 115 -15.59 -2.37 -18.43
C ASP A 115 -14.58 -2.18 -19.57
N ARG A 116 -13.52 -1.41 -19.32
CA ARG A 116 -12.61 -0.95 -20.38
C ARG A 116 -11.50 -1.91 -20.73
N PHE A 117 -11.02 -2.70 -19.76
CA PHE A 117 -9.93 -3.64 -19.94
C PHE A 117 -10.38 -5.11 -19.81
N LYS A 118 -11.68 -5.35 -19.64
CA LYS A 118 -12.23 -6.67 -19.37
C LYS A 118 -11.52 -7.37 -18.22
N LEU A 119 -11.02 -6.56 -17.28
CA LEU A 119 -10.25 -7.08 -16.16
C LEU A 119 -11.14 -7.88 -15.22
N ALA A 120 -10.79 -9.14 -15.02
CA ALA A 120 -11.40 -10.04 -14.06
C ALA A 120 -10.33 -10.44 -13.03
N ILE A 121 -10.57 -10.11 -11.77
CA ILE A 121 -9.73 -10.48 -10.63
C ILE A 121 -10.62 -11.01 -9.53
N HIS A 122 -10.26 -12.16 -8.97
CA HIS A 122 -10.89 -12.70 -7.78
C HIS A 122 -9.89 -12.90 -6.65
N SER A 123 -10.39 -13.06 -5.43
CA SER A 123 -9.58 -13.35 -4.25
C SER A 123 -9.70 -14.82 -3.89
N GLU A 124 -8.57 -15.48 -3.66
CA GLU A 124 -8.49 -16.82 -3.11
C GLU A 124 -7.74 -16.80 -1.79
N THR A 125 -8.27 -17.47 -0.78
CA THR A 125 -7.52 -17.70 0.46
C THR A 125 -6.62 -18.91 0.27
N ARG A 126 -5.30 -18.70 0.38
CA ARG A 126 -4.31 -19.77 0.27
C ARG A 126 -3.50 -19.90 1.56
N GLU A 127 -3.24 -21.12 1.96
CA GLU A 127 -2.31 -21.41 3.04
C GLU A 127 -0.89 -21.43 2.48
N VAL A 128 -0.07 -20.46 2.89
CA VAL A 128 1.30 -20.30 2.41
C VAL A 128 2.28 -20.13 3.58
N PRO A 129 3.58 -20.37 3.36
CA PRO A 129 4.59 -19.99 4.33
C PRO A 129 4.61 -18.47 4.51
N VAL A 130 4.39 -18.00 5.74
CA VAL A 130 4.42 -16.59 6.11
C VAL A 130 5.38 -16.37 7.27
N PHE A 131 5.70 -15.12 7.54
CA PHE A 131 6.29 -14.71 8.80
C PHE A 131 5.21 -14.10 9.70
N GLY A 132 5.06 -14.62 10.91
CA GLY A 132 4.28 -13.96 11.96
C GLY A 132 5.14 -12.89 12.63
N LEU A 133 4.70 -11.63 12.61
CA LEU A 133 5.29 -10.57 13.40
C LEU A 133 4.78 -10.69 14.83
N VAL A 134 5.66 -10.96 15.78
CA VAL A 134 5.29 -11.15 17.18
C VAL A 134 6.14 -10.26 18.09
N LEU A 135 5.67 -10.05 19.32
CA LEU A 135 6.49 -9.38 20.34
C LEU A 135 7.69 -10.27 20.73
N ALA A 136 8.90 -9.68 20.76
CA ALA A 136 10.11 -10.37 21.21
C ALA A 136 10.03 -10.76 22.70
N LYS A 137 9.34 -9.93 23.50
CA LYS A 137 9.01 -10.20 24.90
C LYS A 137 7.52 -9.95 25.10
N ALA A 138 6.82 -10.90 25.72
CA ALA A 138 5.38 -10.81 25.92
C ALA A 138 4.96 -9.47 26.58
N GLY A 139 4.00 -8.79 25.94
CA GLY A 139 3.42 -7.54 26.44
C GLY A 139 4.34 -6.31 26.43
N ARG A 140 5.55 -6.40 25.84
CA ARG A 140 6.51 -5.30 25.86
C ARG A 140 6.99 -4.92 24.46
N PRO A 141 6.41 -3.91 23.82
CA PRO A 141 6.99 -3.30 22.64
C PRO A 141 8.34 -2.63 22.96
N GLY A 142 9.16 -2.43 21.94
CA GLY A 142 10.44 -1.75 22.06
C GLY A 142 10.30 -0.24 22.21
N PRO A 143 11.39 0.45 22.53
CA PRO A 143 11.36 1.89 22.84
C PRO A 143 10.93 2.77 21.65
N GLN A 144 11.06 2.28 20.44
CA GLN A 144 10.72 3.00 19.21
C GLN A 144 9.35 2.58 18.62
N LEU A 145 8.58 1.75 19.31
CA LEU A 145 7.21 1.38 18.96
C LEU A 145 6.28 1.82 20.09
N ARG A 146 5.43 2.81 19.82
CA ARG A 146 4.54 3.41 20.84
C ARG A 146 3.11 3.38 20.34
N GLN A 147 2.16 3.22 21.25
CA GLN A 147 0.75 3.42 20.92
C GLN A 147 0.54 4.89 20.54
N HIS A 148 -0.18 5.11 19.44
CA HIS A 148 -0.52 6.45 19.00
C HIS A 148 -1.46 7.13 19.99
N ILE A 149 -1.18 8.38 20.32
CA ILE A 149 -2.02 9.20 21.19
C ILE A 149 -2.89 10.08 20.28
N GLU A 150 -4.21 10.00 20.42
CA GLU A 150 -5.18 10.68 19.54
C GLU A 150 -4.97 12.21 19.47
N ASP A 151 -4.48 12.82 20.52
CA ASP A 151 -4.19 14.27 20.57
C ASP A 151 -2.86 14.67 19.90
N ALA A 152 -2.09 13.71 19.40
CA ALA A 152 -0.84 14.01 18.70
C ALA A 152 -1.12 14.29 17.21
N PRO A 153 -1.12 15.55 16.77
CA PRO A 153 -1.50 15.89 15.40
C PRO A 153 -0.54 15.27 14.38
N CYS A 154 -1.09 14.57 13.41
CA CYS A 154 -0.38 14.23 12.20
C CYS A 154 -1.22 14.65 10.98
N SER A 155 -0.55 15.04 9.91
CA SER A 155 -1.22 15.48 8.70
C SER A 155 -1.80 14.28 7.94
N THR A 156 -3.02 14.42 7.45
CA THR A 156 -3.63 13.48 6.51
C THR A 156 -3.51 13.96 5.05
N GLU A 157 -2.95 15.15 4.83
CA GLU A 157 -2.79 15.71 3.50
C GLU A 157 -1.53 15.15 2.82
N PRO A 158 -1.68 14.53 1.65
CA PRO A 158 -0.53 14.14 0.84
C PRO A 158 0.20 15.39 0.33
N ALA A 159 1.50 15.24 0.00
CA ALA A 159 2.26 16.30 -0.64
C ALA A 159 1.55 16.79 -1.91
N LYS A 160 1.41 18.09 -2.06
CA LYS A 160 0.89 18.68 -3.30
C LYS A 160 1.87 18.36 -4.45
N PRO A 161 1.37 17.92 -5.62
CA PRO A 161 2.22 17.71 -6.79
C PRO A 161 3.02 18.98 -7.10
N GLY A 162 4.36 18.89 -7.16
CA GLY A 162 5.25 20.02 -7.41
C GLY A 162 5.46 20.99 -6.22
N GLY A 163 4.85 20.71 -5.07
CA GLY A 163 5.13 21.41 -3.82
C GLY A 163 6.38 20.84 -3.14
N PRO A 164 6.93 21.55 -2.13
CA PRO A 164 7.96 20.98 -1.29
C PRO A 164 7.42 19.66 -0.72
N SER A 165 8.26 18.61 -0.74
CA SER A 165 7.94 17.35 -0.05
C SER A 165 7.37 17.71 1.32
N PRO A 166 6.31 17.00 1.81
CA PRO A 166 5.80 17.28 3.15
C PRO A 166 7.02 17.37 4.03
N ARG A 167 7.20 18.50 4.69
CA ARG A 167 8.29 18.64 5.64
C ARG A 167 8.15 17.43 6.53
N LEU A 168 9.19 16.65 6.60
CA LEU A 168 9.35 15.62 7.60
C LEU A 168 9.54 16.40 8.92
N ASP A 169 8.49 17.09 9.35
CA ASP A 169 8.45 17.68 10.67
C ASP A 169 8.43 16.51 11.62
N ILE A 170 9.64 16.17 12.02
CA ILE A 170 9.95 15.10 12.96
C ILE A 170 9.64 15.66 14.34
N GLU A 171 8.40 16.01 14.58
CA GLU A 171 7.96 16.31 15.92
C GLU A 171 8.01 15.05 16.76
N GLY A 172 8.89 15.02 17.75
CA GLY A 172 9.13 13.85 18.58
C GLY A 172 9.83 12.67 17.88
N GLY A 173 10.42 12.86 16.68
CA GLY A 173 11.17 11.83 15.96
C GLY A 173 10.33 10.95 15.01
N PHE A 174 9.02 11.18 14.91
CA PHE A 174 8.08 10.42 14.05
C PHE A 174 7.66 11.25 12.83
N PRO A 175 7.24 10.58 11.71
CA PRO A 175 6.78 11.32 10.54
C PRO A 175 5.56 12.18 10.86
N ALA A 176 5.45 13.33 10.20
CA ALA A 176 4.29 14.21 10.34
C ALA A 176 3.03 13.66 9.64
N LEU A 177 3.18 12.72 8.72
CA LEU A 177 2.07 12.13 7.96
C LEU A 177 1.50 10.89 8.65
N CYS A 178 0.16 10.83 8.75
CA CYS A 178 -0.54 9.69 9.35
C CYS A 178 -0.72 8.52 8.38
N GLY A 179 -0.80 7.30 8.94
CA GLY A 179 -1.35 6.12 8.25
C GLY A 179 -0.49 5.56 7.12
N GLY A 180 0.78 5.94 7.04
CA GLY A 180 1.73 5.42 6.05
C GLY A 180 3.10 5.18 6.64
N ILE A 181 3.90 4.33 5.99
CA ILE A 181 5.32 4.14 6.31
C ILE A 181 6.13 5.01 5.36
N LEU A 182 6.98 5.86 5.92
CA LEU A 182 7.78 6.84 5.18
C LEU A 182 9.28 6.60 5.41
N GLY A 183 10.07 6.87 4.35
CA GLY A 183 11.50 7.04 4.49
C GLY A 183 11.81 8.33 5.24
N LEU A 184 12.70 8.23 6.22
CA LEU A 184 13.17 9.37 7.02
C LEU A 184 14.66 9.61 6.71
N PRO A 185 15.17 10.84 6.89
CA PRO A 185 16.60 11.06 6.84
C PRO A 185 17.31 10.15 7.86
N PRO A 186 18.29 9.34 7.43
CA PRO A 186 19.04 8.50 8.34
C PRO A 186 19.86 9.37 9.31
N LYS A 187 20.10 8.88 10.52
CA LYS A 187 21.00 9.54 11.48
C LYS A 187 22.46 9.32 11.12
N GLU A 188 22.73 8.15 10.55
CA GLU A 188 24.07 7.77 10.14
C GLU A 188 24.14 7.46 8.64
N PRO A 189 25.22 7.82 7.95
CA PRO A 189 25.41 7.52 6.53
C PRO A 189 25.34 5.99 6.28
N GLY A 190 24.70 5.61 5.18
CA GLY A 190 24.58 4.20 4.79
C GLY A 190 23.42 3.46 5.48
N HIS A 191 22.71 4.06 6.43
CA HIS A 191 21.54 3.49 7.05
C HIS A 191 20.25 3.82 6.28
N ILE A 192 19.25 2.96 6.44
CA ILE A 192 17.87 3.21 6.07
C ILE A 192 17.09 3.52 7.34
N ARG A 193 16.37 4.62 7.34
CA ARG A 193 15.50 4.99 8.44
C ARG A 193 14.06 5.11 7.94
N LEU A 194 13.16 4.41 8.63
CA LEU A 194 11.74 4.36 8.30
C LEU A 194 10.92 4.73 9.52
N GLY A 195 9.75 5.28 9.29
CA GLY A 195 8.82 5.57 10.37
C GLY A 195 7.38 5.60 9.90
N ALA A 196 6.47 5.43 10.85
CA ALA A 196 5.05 5.65 10.65
C ALA A 196 4.45 6.35 11.86
N ARG A 197 3.34 7.02 11.63
CA ARG A 197 2.51 7.63 12.66
C ARG A 197 1.06 7.25 12.43
N ASN A 198 0.33 6.95 13.51
CA ASN A 198 -1.06 6.51 13.45
C ASN A 198 -1.28 5.34 12.46
N ALA A 199 -0.43 4.31 12.52
CA ALA A 199 -0.48 3.16 11.65
C ALA A 199 -0.96 1.89 12.39
N LYS A 200 -1.82 1.09 11.76
CA LYS A 200 -2.24 -0.20 12.31
C LYS A 200 -1.08 -1.21 12.25
N MET A 201 -1.02 -2.13 13.21
CA MET A 201 0.03 -3.16 13.25
C MET A 201 0.05 -4.04 11.99
N SER A 202 -1.10 -4.29 11.36
CA SER A 202 -1.16 -5.01 10.08
C SER A 202 -0.39 -4.29 8.96
N LEU A 203 -0.56 -2.96 8.85
CA LEU A 203 0.18 -2.14 7.88
C LEU A 203 1.68 -2.11 8.20
N ILE A 204 2.02 -2.03 9.50
CA ILE A 204 3.42 -2.05 9.95
C ILE A 204 4.06 -3.40 9.60
N ALA A 205 3.39 -4.52 9.89
CA ALA A 205 3.87 -5.87 9.59
C ALA A 205 4.17 -6.05 8.10
N GLU A 206 3.21 -5.70 7.26
CA GLU A 206 3.30 -5.81 5.81
C GLU A 206 4.43 -4.92 5.26
N GLY A 207 4.46 -3.65 5.66
CA GLY A 207 5.48 -2.71 5.21
C GLY A 207 6.89 -3.08 5.66
N LEU A 208 7.07 -3.52 6.90
CA LEU A 208 8.36 -3.99 7.40
C LEU A 208 8.82 -5.26 6.66
N GLY A 209 7.88 -6.15 6.28
CA GLY A 209 8.19 -7.33 5.49
C GLY A 209 8.77 -7.00 4.12
N VAL A 210 8.20 -6.00 3.45
CA VAL A 210 8.67 -5.51 2.15
C VAL A 210 10.00 -4.80 2.26
N MET A 211 10.10 -3.84 3.17
CA MET A 211 11.30 -3.02 3.33
C MET A 211 12.48 -3.78 3.89
N GLY A 212 12.23 -4.77 4.76
CA GLY A 212 13.23 -5.73 5.23
C GLY A 212 13.57 -6.84 4.25
N ARG A 213 12.94 -6.86 3.06
CA ARG A 213 13.14 -7.86 1.99
C ARG A 213 13.02 -9.29 2.48
N LEU A 214 12.05 -9.57 3.35
CA LEU A 214 11.91 -10.87 3.99
C LEU A 214 11.47 -12.00 3.03
N GLY A 215 11.06 -11.69 1.81
CA GLY A 215 10.74 -12.65 0.75
C GLY A 215 9.46 -13.47 0.97
N ARG A 216 8.76 -13.24 2.09
CA ARG A 216 7.46 -13.87 2.42
C ARG A 216 6.52 -12.84 2.99
N PRO A 217 5.21 -13.03 2.87
CA PRO A 217 4.23 -12.19 3.55
C PRO A 217 4.48 -12.16 5.06
N VAL A 218 4.38 -10.97 5.65
CA VAL A 218 4.45 -10.82 7.10
C VAL A 218 3.06 -10.48 7.60
N VAL A 219 2.55 -11.30 8.51
CA VAL A 219 1.24 -11.12 9.11
C VAL A 219 1.37 -10.67 10.56
N ASP A 220 0.53 -9.75 10.99
CA ASP A 220 0.50 -9.32 12.38
C ASP A 220 0.00 -10.44 13.29
N ARG A 221 0.82 -10.80 14.27
CA ARG A 221 0.55 -11.75 15.36
C ARG A 221 0.99 -11.18 16.71
N THR A 222 1.14 -9.86 16.79
CA THR A 222 1.57 -9.18 18.02
C THR A 222 0.51 -9.19 19.10
N GLY A 223 -0.77 -9.27 18.74
CA GLY A 223 -1.91 -9.08 19.64
C GLY A 223 -2.09 -7.63 20.08
N LEU A 224 -1.35 -6.69 19.52
CA LEU A 224 -1.48 -5.27 19.81
C LEU A 224 -2.66 -4.68 19.04
N THR A 225 -3.51 -3.92 19.73
CA THR A 225 -4.71 -3.27 19.17
C THR A 225 -4.54 -1.76 19.12
N GLY A 226 -5.25 -1.11 18.18
CA GLY A 226 -5.16 0.33 17.95
C GLY A 226 -4.14 0.72 16.89
N ALA A 227 -3.71 1.96 16.95
CA ALA A 227 -2.71 2.51 16.03
C ALA A 227 -1.40 2.78 16.78
N PHE A 228 -0.30 2.79 16.04
CA PHE A 228 1.04 2.90 16.58
C PHE A 228 1.86 3.92 15.80
N ASP A 229 2.81 4.51 16.52
CA ASP A 229 3.90 5.32 15.97
C ASP A 229 5.18 4.51 16.12
N PHE A 230 5.99 4.43 15.05
CA PHE A 230 7.29 3.79 15.14
C PHE A 230 8.36 4.49 14.31
N VAL A 231 9.60 4.28 14.68
CA VAL A 231 10.79 4.58 13.88
C VAL A 231 11.75 3.42 14.00
N ILE A 232 12.30 2.98 12.88
CA ILE A 232 13.34 1.96 12.81
C ILE A 232 14.49 2.46 11.94
N GLU A 233 15.72 2.24 12.35
CA GLU A 233 16.92 2.53 11.57
C GLU A 233 17.81 1.30 11.51
N PHE A 234 18.25 0.91 10.30
CA PHE A 234 19.01 -0.30 10.10
C PHE A 234 19.97 -0.17 8.91
N THR A 235 20.99 -1.02 8.89
CA THR A 235 21.90 -1.14 7.76
C THR A 235 21.29 -2.08 6.71
N PRO A 236 21.10 -1.61 5.46
CA PRO A 236 20.57 -2.48 4.41
C PRO A 236 21.58 -3.56 4.03
N GLU A 237 21.13 -4.80 4.00
CA GLU A 237 21.93 -5.90 3.45
C GLU A 237 21.73 -5.95 1.93
N PHE A 238 22.76 -5.53 1.18
CA PHE A 238 22.79 -5.69 -0.27
C PHE A 238 23.60 -6.95 -0.62
N PRO A 239 22.98 -7.99 -1.23
CA PRO A 239 23.66 -9.24 -1.55
C PRO A 239 24.89 -9.10 -2.47
N ASN A 240 25.02 -7.94 -3.14
CA ASN A 240 26.08 -7.64 -4.12
C ASN A 240 26.83 -6.33 -3.81
N ALA A 241 26.80 -5.85 -2.59
CA ALA A 241 27.63 -4.71 -2.22
C ALA A 241 29.11 -5.18 -2.24
N THR A 242 29.82 -4.88 -3.32
CA THR A 242 31.28 -4.95 -3.32
C THR A 242 31.79 -4.04 -2.21
N PRO A 243 32.66 -4.53 -1.31
CA PRO A 243 33.28 -3.68 -0.31
C PRO A 243 33.94 -2.52 -1.04
N GLN A 244 33.53 -1.29 -0.76
CA GLN A 244 34.25 -0.11 -1.27
C GLN A 244 35.57 -0.03 -0.52
N VAL A 245 36.62 -0.56 -1.13
CA VAL A 245 37.98 -0.64 -0.61
C VAL A 245 38.66 0.71 -0.40
N ASN A 246 38.00 1.81 -0.76
CA ASN A 246 38.63 3.12 -0.85
C ASN A 246 38.12 4.17 0.15
N ASN A 247 37.41 3.81 1.19
CA ASN A 247 37.06 4.78 2.24
C ASN A 247 37.60 4.31 3.60
N PRO A 248 38.63 4.98 4.17
CA PRO A 248 39.22 4.64 5.46
C PRO A 248 38.41 5.14 6.66
N GLU A 249 37.19 5.61 6.47
CA GLU A 249 36.32 5.99 7.56
C GLU A 249 35.83 4.74 8.28
N PRO A 250 35.94 4.66 9.63
CA PRO A 250 35.45 3.49 10.35
C PRO A 250 33.98 3.31 10.03
N ALA A 251 33.66 2.13 9.44
CA ALA A 251 32.30 1.78 9.12
C ALA A 251 31.44 1.91 10.40
N ALA A 252 30.36 2.66 10.33
CA ALA A 252 29.39 2.74 11.41
C ALA A 252 28.95 1.31 11.81
N PRO A 253 28.67 1.05 13.09
CA PRO A 253 28.27 -0.28 13.53
C PRO A 253 27.11 -0.78 12.71
N SER A 254 27.29 -1.93 12.01
CA SER A 254 26.22 -2.53 11.23
C SER A 254 25.13 -3.05 12.16
N LEU A 255 23.90 -2.60 11.95
CA LEU A 255 22.71 -3.12 12.65
C LEU A 255 21.76 -3.72 11.60
N PRO A 256 21.81 -5.05 11.39
CA PRO A 256 20.95 -5.74 10.45
C PRO A 256 19.46 -5.53 10.77
N PHE A 257 18.61 -5.64 9.75
CA PHE A 257 17.18 -5.36 9.89
C PHE A 257 16.49 -6.16 11.02
N LEU A 258 16.77 -7.46 11.13
CA LEU A 258 16.13 -8.31 12.16
C LEU A 258 16.58 -7.96 13.58
N ASP A 259 17.81 -7.52 13.75
CA ASP A 259 18.32 -7.06 15.04
C ASP A 259 17.70 -5.69 15.38
N ALA A 260 17.67 -4.77 14.44
CA ALA A 260 16.99 -3.49 14.59
C ALA A 260 15.50 -3.66 14.95
N LEU A 261 14.82 -4.61 14.30
CA LEU A 261 13.43 -4.96 14.60
C LEU A 261 13.25 -5.37 16.07
N ARG A 262 14.18 -6.20 16.57
CA ARG A 262 14.15 -6.69 17.96
C ARG A 262 14.52 -5.60 18.96
N GLU A 263 15.60 -4.87 18.71
CA GLU A 263 16.14 -3.90 19.67
C GLU A 263 15.32 -2.63 19.75
N GLN A 264 14.89 -2.10 18.59
CA GLN A 264 14.20 -0.82 18.53
C GLN A 264 12.69 -0.97 18.69
N LEU A 265 12.07 -1.95 18.02
CA LEU A 265 10.62 -2.12 18.04
C LEU A 265 10.16 -3.21 19.03
N GLY A 266 11.07 -4.03 19.58
CA GLY A 266 10.73 -5.15 20.45
C GLY A 266 9.94 -6.25 19.72
N LEU A 267 10.12 -6.35 18.40
CA LEU A 267 9.44 -7.28 17.52
C LEU A 267 10.39 -8.34 16.99
N LYS A 268 9.87 -9.49 16.61
CA LYS A 268 10.58 -10.54 15.88
C LYS A 268 9.66 -11.18 14.87
N VAL A 269 10.23 -11.86 13.89
CA VAL A 269 9.48 -12.66 12.93
C VAL A 269 9.66 -14.14 13.21
N GLU A 270 8.59 -14.91 13.11
CA GLU A 270 8.58 -16.36 13.28
C GLU A 270 8.01 -17.02 12.02
N SER A 271 8.71 -18.02 11.49
CA SER A 271 8.25 -18.76 10.32
C SER A 271 7.05 -19.63 10.70
N GLN A 272 5.97 -19.50 9.97
CA GLN A 272 4.74 -20.27 10.19
C GLN A 272 3.97 -20.47 8.88
N LYS A 273 2.95 -21.30 8.88
CA LYS A 273 1.93 -21.32 7.87
C LYS A 273 0.84 -20.34 8.23
N GLY A 274 0.28 -19.69 7.25
CA GLY A 274 -0.82 -18.76 7.43
C GLY A 274 -1.68 -18.64 6.20
N SER A 275 -2.95 -18.41 6.43
CA SER A 275 -3.88 -18.08 5.35
C SER A 275 -3.68 -16.63 4.94
N VAL A 276 -3.43 -16.40 3.67
CA VAL A 276 -3.37 -15.08 3.06
C VAL A 276 -4.31 -15.03 1.87
N ASP A 277 -4.99 -13.91 1.72
CA ASP A 277 -5.77 -13.66 0.53
C ASP A 277 -4.83 -13.25 -0.59
N VAL A 278 -4.83 -14.05 -1.65
CA VAL A 278 -4.07 -13.79 -2.87
C VAL A 278 -5.03 -13.37 -3.97
N LEU A 279 -4.63 -12.39 -4.75
CA LEU A 279 -5.39 -11.98 -5.92
C LEU A 279 -4.96 -12.80 -7.13
N VAL A 280 -5.94 -13.29 -7.85
CA VAL A 280 -5.76 -14.06 -9.09
C VAL A 280 -6.35 -13.25 -10.22
N ALA A 281 -5.53 -13.02 -11.26
CA ALA A 281 -5.97 -12.38 -12.48
C ALA A 281 -6.45 -13.45 -13.47
N ASP A 282 -7.76 -13.47 -13.73
CA ASP A 282 -8.37 -14.42 -14.65
C ASP A 282 -8.26 -13.93 -16.10
N HIS A 283 -8.43 -12.62 -16.30
CA HIS A 283 -8.51 -12.02 -17.62
C HIS A 283 -8.14 -10.55 -17.63
N VAL A 284 -7.50 -10.10 -18.72
CA VAL A 284 -7.27 -8.68 -19.01
C VAL A 284 -7.04 -8.47 -20.52
N GLU A 285 -7.68 -7.46 -21.08
CA GLU A 285 -7.53 -7.05 -22.48
C GLU A 285 -7.08 -5.58 -22.59
N ARG A 286 -6.45 -5.24 -23.72
CA ARG A 286 -6.22 -3.82 -24.04
C ARG A 286 -7.55 -3.13 -24.29
N PRO A 287 -7.69 -1.84 -23.91
CA PRO A 287 -8.94 -1.13 -24.14
C PRO A 287 -9.16 -1.00 -25.63
N SER A 288 -10.41 -1.11 -26.07
CA SER A 288 -10.80 -0.68 -27.42
C SER A 288 -10.57 0.84 -27.55
N GLU A 289 -10.10 1.28 -28.71
CA GLU A 289 -10.03 2.72 -29.00
C GLU A 289 -11.44 3.34 -28.85
N ASN A 290 -11.52 4.47 -28.13
CA ASN A 290 -12.76 5.21 -27.94
C ASN A 290 -13.15 5.94 -29.22
#